data_c1ae5d0cc575295065c6f31d8023dcfd
#
_entry.id   c1ae5d0cc575295065c6f31d8023dcfd
#
_cell.length_a   1.000
_cell.length_b   1.000
_cell.length_c   1.000
_cell.angle_alpha   90.00
_cell.angle_beta   90.00
_cell.angle_gamma   90.00
#
_symmetry.space_group_name_H-M   'P 1'
#
loop_
_entity.id
_entity.type
_entity.pdbx_description
1 polymer ?
#
loop_
_entity_poly.entity_id
_entity_poly.type
_entity_poly.pdbx_seq_one_letter_code
_entity_poly.pdbx_strand_id
1 'polypeptide(L)'
;MKIFELRTYTLHVGKLSAAMKIYEDLGWPALKKYKDNIIKYYIGDVGALNQIIHIWQFQDDNSRRELWKTIYSDKDFIKFASEFRPLVLTQENKLMTAAPWTPFKTN
;
A
#
# COMPACT_ATOMS: atom_id res chain seq x y z
N MET A 1 -6.18 -12.50 -15.66
CA MET A 1 -6.90 -12.60 -14.38
C MET A 1 -6.43 -11.47 -13.46
N LYS A 2 -7.37 -10.73 -12.95
CA LYS A 2 -7.06 -9.61 -12.07
C LYS A 2 -6.47 -10.08 -10.75
N ILE A 3 -5.44 -9.37 -10.28
CA ILE A 3 -4.74 -9.68 -9.04
C ILE A 3 -4.88 -8.51 -8.09
N PHE A 4 -5.10 -8.83 -6.83
CA PHE A 4 -5.18 -7.85 -5.74
C PHE A 4 -4.01 -8.08 -4.79
N GLU A 5 -3.42 -7.01 -4.32
CA GLU A 5 -2.32 -7.09 -3.37
C GLU A 5 -2.71 -6.38 -2.10
N LEU A 6 -2.75 -7.12 -0.99
CA LEU A 6 -2.96 -6.58 0.34
C LEU A 6 -1.60 -6.38 0.99
N ARG A 7 -1.30 -5.15 1.39
CA ARG A 7 -0.04 -4.82 2.05
C ARG A 7 -0.33 -4.35 3.46
N THR A 8 0.26 -5.02 4.44
CA THR A 8 0.10 -4.68 5.85
C THR A 8 1.45 -4.25 6.42
N TYR A 9 1.51 -3.00 6.85
CA TYR A 9 2.71 -2.45 7.49
C TYR A 9 2.42 -2.29 8.96
N THR A 10 3.17 -3.00 9.81
CA THR A 10 3.09 -2.81 11.25
C THR A 10 4.25 -1.90 11.66
N LEU A 11 3.92 -0.81 12.31
CA LEU A 11 4.90 0.21 12.71
C LEU A 11 5.39 -0.05 14.12
N HIS A 12 6.54 0.52 14.46
CA HIS A 12 7.00 0.54 15.84
C HIS A 12 5.99 1.26 16.71
N VAL A 13 5.88 0.83 17.97
CA VAL A 13 4.93 1.41 18.92
C VAL A 13 5.16 2.93 19.04
N GLY A 14 4.06 3.68 18.95
CA GLY A 14 4.11 5.13 19.07
C GLY A 14 4.45 5.86 17.78
N LYS A 15 4.62 5.15 16.66
CA LYS A 15 5.06 5.77 15.41
C LYS A 15 3.94 6.02 14.39
N LEU A 16 2.70 5.64 14.71
CA LEU A 16 1.60 5.79 13.75
C LEU A 16 1.37 7.25 13.36
N SER A 17 1.35 8.16 14.33
CA SER A 17 1.15 9.59 14.03
C SER A 17 2.24 10.16 13.13
N ALA A 18 3.50 9.82 13.41
CA ALA A 18 4.61 10.25 12.57
C ALA A 18 4.49 9.65 11.15
N ALA A 19 4.10 8.39 11.05
CA ALA A 19 3.92 7.74 9.76
C ALA A 19 2.79 8.40 8.96
N MET A 20 1.68 8.72 9.61
CA MET A 20 0.56 9.39 8.95
C MET A 20 0.98 10.77 8.43
N LYS A 21 1.78 11.50 9.19
CA LYS A 21 2.30 12.80 8.75
C LYS A 21 3.19 12.67 7.53
N ILE A 22 4.05 11.66 7.52
CA ILE A 22 4.92 11.37 6.38
C ILE A 22 4.09 11.01 5.15
N TYR A 23 3.03 10.21 5.32
CA TYR A 23 2.11 9.90 4.22
C TYR A 23 1.40 11.14 3.70
N GLU A 24 0.97 12.00 4.60
CA GLU A 24 0.28 13.23 4.20
C GLU A 24 1.22 14.16 3.42
N ASP A 25 2.45 14.33 3.90
CA ASP A 25 3.40 15.28 3.32
C ASP A 25 4.12 14.74 2.09
N LEU A 26 4.47 13.45 2.06
CA LEU A 26 5.29 12.87 1.01
C LEU A 26 4.67 11.64 0.33
N GLY A 27 3.98 10.81 1.10
CA GLY A 27 3.50 9.52 0.60
C GLY A 27 2.37 9.67 -0.40
N TRP A 28 1.30 10.32 -0.01
CA TRP A 28 0.17 10.49 -0.91
C TRP A 28 0.53 11.37 -2.12
N PRO A 29 1.25 12.49 -1.97
CA PRO A 29 1.71 13.22 -3.15
C PRO A 29 2.51 12.37 -4.15
N ALA A 30 3.30 11.40 -3.66
CA ALA A 30 4.04 10.50 -4.53
C ALA A 30 3.17 9.43 -5.15
N LEU A 31 2.21 8.89 -4.38
CA LEU A 31 1.42 7.71 -4.78
C LEU A 31 0.13 8.06 -5.53
N LYS A 32 -0.40 9.27 -5.38
CA LYS A 32 -1.67 9.64 -6.03
C LYS A 32 -1.65 9.52 -7.55
N LYS A 33 -0.48 9.60 -8.17
CA LYS A 33 -0.35 9.41 -9.62
C LYS A 33 -0.61 7.97 -10.05
N TYR A 34 -0.63 7.04 -9.09
CA TYR A 34 -0.94 5.62 -9.32
C TYR A 34 -2.30 5.23 -8.74
N LYS A 35 -3.15 6.21 -8.45
CA LYS A 35 -4.42 5.99 -7.75
C LYS A 35 -5.36 5.02 -8.44
N ASP A 36 -5.25 4.87 -9.76
CA ASP A 36 -6.12 3.94 -10.50
C ASP A 36 -5.86 2.48 -10.11
N ASN A 37 -4.70 2.19 -9.56
CA ASN A 37 -4.35 0.86 -9.07
C ASN A 37 -4.57 0.71 -7.57
N ILE A 38 -4.90 1.79 -6.87
CA ILE A 38 -5.13 1.75 -5.42
C ILE A 38 -6.62 1.61 -5.16
N ILE A 39 -7.00 0.57 -4.41
CA ILE A 39 -8.41 0.38 -4.02
C ILE A 39 -8.69 1.18 -2.75
N LYS A 40 -7.89 0.98 -1.71
CA LYS A 40 -8.18 1.57 -0.41
C LYS A 40 -6.94 1.57 0.49
N TYR A 41 -6.88 2.57 1.37
CA TYR A 41 -5.95 2.61 2.49
C TYR A 41 -6.74 2.59 3.78
N TYR A 42 -6.27 1.81 4.76
CA TYR A 42 -6.90 1.69 6.08
C TYR A 42 -5.85 1.87 7.16
N ILE A 43 -6.33 2.29 8.34
CA ILE A 43 -5.52 2.39 9.55
C ILE A 43 -6.17 1.48 10.58
N GLY A 44 -5.37 0.66 11.27
CA GLY A 44 -5.89 -0.23 12.31
C GLY A 44 -6.49 0.57 13.47
N ASP A 45 -7.72 0.22 13.84
CA ASP A 45 -8.45 0.89 14.93
C ASP A 45 -8.61 -0.03 16.14
N VAL A 46 -9.13 -1.24 15.90
CA VAL A 46 -9.33 -2.24 16.94
C VAL A 46 -8.66 -3.55 16.50
N GLY A 47 -8.08 -4.27 17.43
CA GLY A 47 -7.30 -5.47 17.13
C GLY A 47 -5.82 -5.14 17.05
N ALA A 48 -5.16 -5.53 15.97
CA ALA A 48 -3.76 -5.20 15.80
C ALA A 48 -3.59 -3.69 15.63
N LEU A 49 -2.75 -3.09 16.47
CA LEU A 49 -2.50 -1.66 16.49
C LEU A 49 -1.30 -1.28 15.65
N ASN A 50 -1.14 0.02 15.40
CA ASN A 50 0.01 0.60 14.70
C ASN A 50 0.16 0.04 13.29
N GLN A 51 -0.97 -0.18 12.59
CA GLN A 51 -0.93 -0.72 11.24
C GLN A 51 -1.49 0.24 10.22
N ILE A 52 -0.83 0.28 9.07
CA ILE A 52 -1.36 0.88 7.84
C ILE A 52 -1.54 -0.26 6.85
N ILE A 53 -2.74 -0.39 6.31
CA ILE A 53 -3.11 -1.49 5.43
C ILE A 53 -3.64 -0.89 4.13
N HIS A 54 -3.15 -1.39 2.99
CA HIS A 54 -3.68 -0.92 1.72
C HIS A 54 -3.80 -2.05 0.71
N ILE A 55 -4.73 -1.85 -0.21
CA ILE A 55 -5.09 -2.84 -1.22
C ILE A 55 -4.91 -2.21 -2.58
N TRP A 56 -4.19 -2.92 -3.44
CA TRP A 56 -3.92 -2.54 -4.83
C TRP A 56 -4.56 -3.54 -5.77
N GLN A 57 -4.82 -3.13 -7.01
CA GLN A 57 -5.33 -4.01 -8.06
C GLN A 57 -4.49 -3.89 -9.31
N PHE A 58 -4.34 -5.01 -10.01
CA PHE A 58 -3.56 -5.09 -11.24
C PHE A 58 -4.25 -6.03 -12.22
N GLN A 59 -4.07 -5.80 -13.52
CA GLN A 59 -4.68 -6.66 -14.54
C GLN A 59 -4.13 -8.08 -14.48
N ASP A 60 -2.84 -8.23 -14.16
CA ASP A 60 -2.16 -9.51 -14.02
C ASP A 60 -0.86 -9.30 -13.24
N ASP A 61 -0.13 -10.39 -13.01
CA ASP A 61 1.11 -10.32 -12.22
C ASP A 61 2.21 -9.54 -12.95
N ASN A 62 2.26 -9.61 -14.28
CA ASN A 62 3.24 -8.86 -15.03
C ASN A 62 3.02 -7.36 -14.88
N SER A 63 1.77 -6.91 -15.00
CA SER A 63 1.42 -5.50 -14.77
C SER A 63 1.76 -5.05 -13.36
N ARG A 64 1.56 -5.93 -12.37
CA ARG A 64 1.91 -5.64 -10.98
C ARG A 64 3.42 -5.39 -10.84
N ARG A 65 4.23 -6.27 -11.41
CA ARG A 65 5.69 -6.15 -11.31
C ARG A 65 6.19 -4.89 -12.03
N GLU A 66 5.63 -4.59 -13.19
CA GLU A 66 6.00 -3.40 -13.96
C GLU A 66 5.64 -2.12 -13.19
N LEU A 67 4.44 -2.07 -12.58
CA LEU A 67 4.04 -0.88 -11.84
C LEU A 67 4.92 -0.67 -10.61
N TRP A 68 5.20 -1.73 -9.82
CA TRP A 68 6.07 -1.58 -8.66
C TRP A 68 7.48 -1.19 -9.06
N LYS A 69 7.97 -1.69 -10.18
CA LYS A 69 9.27 -1.27 -10.71
C LYS A 69 9.28 0.23 -10.99
N THR A 70 8.22 0.75 -11.60
CA THR A 70 8.06 2.17 -11.86
C THR A 70 8.00 2.97 -10.56
N ILE A 71 7.21 2.53 -9.60
CA ILE A 71 7.07 3.20 -8.30
C ILE A 71 8.42 3.25 -7.58
N TYR A 72 9.14 2.14 -7.52
CA TYR A 72 10.44 2.09 -6.83
C TYR A 72 11.52 2.90 -7.51
N SER A 73 11.31 3.30 -8.76
CA SER A 73 12.22 4.18 -9.49
C SER A 73 11.80 5.65 -9.45
N ASP A 74 10.63 5.93 -8.89
CA ASP A 74 10.07 7.28 -8.80
C ASP A 74 10.78 8.05 -7.68
N LYS A 75 11.34 9.20 -8.01
CA LYS A 75 12.10 10.01 -7.05
C LYS A 75 11.26 10.43 -5.84
N ASP A 76 9.99 10.77 -6.07
CA ASP A 76 9.10 11.18 -4.98
C ASP A 76 8.83 10.02 -4.04
N PHE A 77 8.63 8.82 -4.59
CA PHE A 77 8.44 7.63 -3.77
C PHE A 77 9.70 7.27 -2.99
N ILE A 78 10.87 7.38 -3.63
CA ILE A 78 12.15 7.09 -2.96
C ILE A 78 12.33 8.00 -1.74
N LYS A 79 12.02 9.28 -1.89
CA LYS A 79 12.10 10.23 -0.78
C LYS A 79 11.13 9.86 0.34
N PHE A 80 9.88 9.57 0.00
CA PHE A 80 8.90 9.12 0.97
C PHE A 80 9.39 7.87 1.70
N ALA A 81 9.83 6.86 0.95
CA ALA A 81 10.26 5.59 1.52
C ALA A 81 11.45 5.75 2.48
N SER A 82 12.36 6.66 2.16
CA SER A 82 13.53 6.89 3.02
C SER A 82 13.13 7.37 4.42
N GLU A 83 12.02 8.10 4.53
CA GLU A 83 11.52 8.58 5.81
C GLU A 83 10.53 7.62 6.48
N PHE A 84 9.77 6.88 5.67
CA PHE A 84 8.76 5.96 6.19
C PHE A 84 9.34 4.64 6.69
N ARG A 85 10.26 4.03 5.93
CA ARG A 85 10.79 2.71 6.25
C ARG A 85 11.40 2.57 7.64
N PRO A 86 12.10 3.58 8.19
CA PRO A 86 12.61 3.46 9.56
C PRO A 86 11.53 3.27 10.61
N LEU A 87 10.28 3.63 10.32
CA LEU A 87 9.17 3.47 11.26
C LEU A 87 8.53 2.09 11.19
N VAL A 88 8.85 1.29 10.18
CA VAL A 88 8.22 -0.01 9.94
C VAL A 88 8.91 -1.10 10.74
N LEU A 89 8.13 -1.82 11.54
CA LEU A 89 8.58 -3.00 12.26
C LEU A 89 8.52 -4.24 11.37
N THR A 90 7.36 -4.47 10.75
CA THR A 90 7.16 -5.60 9.83
C THR A 90 6.31 -5.18 8.65
N GLN A 91 6.50 -5.86 7.53
CA GLN A 91 5.70 -5.70 6.33
C GLN A 91 5.28 -7.06 5.83
N GLU A 92 4.01 -7.19 5.47
CA GLU A 92 3.45 -8.41 4.92
C GLU A 92 2.68 -8.08 3.65
N ASN A 93 2.94 -8.83 2.59
CA ASN A 93 2.23 -8.68 1.31
C ASN A 93 1.50 -9.98 1.01
N LYS A 94 0.25 -9.87 0.59
CA LYS A 94 -0.56 -11.02 0.19
C LYS A 94 -1.15 -10.77 -1.18
N LEU A 95 -0.94 -11.72 -2.09
CA LEU A 95 -1.58 -11.67 -3.41
C LEU A 95 -2.87 -12.49 -3.37
N MET A 96 -3.92 -11.95 -3.97
CA MET A 96 -5.26 -12.53 -3.90
C MET A 96 -5.93 -12.44 -5.27
N THR A 97 -6.87 -13.34 -5.51
CA THR A 97 -7.80 -13.23 -6.63
C THR A 97 -9.20 -13.09 -6.06
N ALA A 98 -10.09 -12.45 -6.83
CA ALA A 98 -11.47 -12.28 -6.35
C ALA A 98 -12.17 -13.63 -6.29
N ALA A 99 -12.93 -13.87 -5.22
CA ALA A 99 -13.80 -15.04 -5.16
C ALA A 99 -14.89 -14.91 -6.21
N PRO A 100 -15.36 -16.03 -6.83
CA PRO A 100 -16.37 -15.94 -7.88
C PRO A 100 -17.66 -15.25 -7.45
N TRP A 101 -17.96 -15.29 -6.15
CA TRP A 101 -19.19 -14.69 -5.60
C TRP A 101 -18.97 -13.28 -5.04
N THR A 102 -17.81 -12.68 -5.27
CA THR A 102 -17.59 -11.32 -4.75
C THR A 102 -18.66 -10.37 -5.29
N PRO A 103 -19.29 -9.54 -4.43
CA PRO A 103 -20.43 -8.73 -4.85
C PRO A 103 -20.09 -7.55 -5.75
N PHE A 104 -18.81 -7.16 -5.82
CA PHE A 104 -18.37 -6.04 -6.64
C PHE A 104 -17.67 -6.53 -7.89
N LYS A 105 -17.93 -5.84 -9.01
CA LYS A 105 -17.23 -6.12 -10.26
C LYS A 105 -15.78 -5.66 -10.12
N THR A 106 -14.87 -6.48 -10.64
CA THR A 106 -13.43 -6.25 -10.54
C THR A 106 -12.80 -6.00 -11.91
N ASN A 107 -13.53 -5.45 -12.83
CA ASN A 107 -13.01 -5.20 -14.17
C ASN A 107 -11.89 -4.17 -14.19
#